data_3863d0d80cc86ba2d9fd5b18ce71e80a
#
_entry.id   3863d0d80cc86ba2d9fd5b18ce71e80a
#
_cell.length_a   1.000
_cell.length_b   1.000
_cell.length_c   1.000
_cell.angle_alpha   90.00
_cell.angle_beta   90.00
_cell.angle_gamma   90.00
#
_symmetry.space_group_name_H-M   'P 1'
#
loop_
_entity.id
_entity.type
_entity.pdbx_description
1 polymer ?
#
loop_
_entity_poly.entity_id
_entity_poly.type
_entity_poly.pdbx_seq_one_letter_code
_entity_poly.pdbx_strand_id
1 'polypeptide(L)'
;MIEKQNTKNKRTSRSDKSSELSAVLNTNLKKHNAKINKARLKLISMVILALCKVQTVSFHKFAMAFESKSNADSSLRRLQRFIAGFDLCSDLIAKIIFGLLPEKTNLKIVIDRTNLAVWQAKH
;
A
#
# COMPACT_ATOMS: atom_id res chain seq x y z
N MET A 1 -48.38 4.52 14.23
CA MET A 1 -47.51 4.53 13.03
C MET A 1 -46.10 4.18 13.47
N ILE A 2 -45.64 3.01 13.09
CA ILE A 2 -44.27 2.57 13.41
C ILE A 2 -43.40 2.94 12.22
N GLU A 3 -42.55 3.97 12.34
CA GLU A 3 -41.50 4.26 11.38
C GLU A 3 -40.47 3.13 11.46
N LYS A 4 -40.43 2.32 10.40
CA LYS A 4 -39.31 1.39 10.20
C LYS A 4 -38.11 2.23 9.86
N GLN A 5 -37.27 2.52 10.85
CA GLN A 5 -35.92 2.99 10.62
C GLN A 5 -35.18 1.88 9.89
N ASN A 6 -35.09 2.03 8.59
CA ASN A 6 -34.28 1.20 7.73
C ASN A 6 -32.81 1.65 7.94
N THR A 7 -32.18 1.18 9.01
CA THR A 7 -30.75 1.26 9.19
C THR A 7 -30.13 0.38 8.10
N LYS A 8 -29.91 0.97 6.93
CA LYS A 8 -29.02 0.42 5.92
C LYS A 8 -27.65 0.31 6.58
N ASN A 9 -27.41 -0.84 7.15
CA ASN A 9 -26.08 -1.26 7.58
C ASN A 9 -25.23 -1.28 6.32
N LYS A 10 -24.57 -0.14 6.06
CA LYS A 10 -23.69 0.05 4.93
C LYS A 10 -22.48 -0.84 5.21
N ARG A 11 -22.57 -2.09 4.76
CA ARG A 11 -21.38 -2.94 4.61
C ARG A 11 -20.45 -2.16 3.71
N THR A 12 -19.55 -1.40 4.31
CA THR A 12 -18.44 -0.77 3.61
C THR A 12 -17.69 -1.90 2.93
N SER A 13 -17.89 -2.03 1.65
CA SER A 13 -17.26 -3.09 0.88
C SER A 13 -15.76 -2.84 0.96
N ARG A 14 -14.98 -3.89 1.05
CA ARG A 14 -13.51 -3.83 1.14
C ARG A 14 -12.86 -3.10 -0.04
N SER A 15 -13.56 -3.00 -1.18
CA SER A 15 -13.16 -2.17 -2.31
C SER A 15 -13.08 -0.68 -1.93
N ASP A 16 -13.85 -0.23 -0.96
CA ASP A 16 -13.88 1.16 -0.51
C ASP A 16 -12.59 1.56 0.19
N LYS A 17 -11.99 0.68 1.00
CA LYS A 17 -10.74 0.96 1.72
C LYS A 17 -9.56 1.18 0.78
N SER A 18 -9.45 0.40 -0.29
CA SER A 18 -8.37 0.60 -1.27
C SER A 18 -8.56 1.90 -2.06
N SER A 19 -9.80 2.29 -2.30
CA SER A 19 -10.14 3.55 -2.96
C SER A 19 -9.85 4.75 -2.06
N GLU A 20 -10.19 4.68 -0.79
CA GLU A 20 -9.87 5.69 0.22
C GLU A 20 -8.35 5.88 0.36
N LEU A 21 -7.61 4.79 0.50
CA LEU A 21 -6.15 4.84 0.59
C LEU A 21 -5.52 5.39 -0.68
N SER A 22 -6.03 5.01 -1.85
CA SER A 22 -5.60 5.56 -3.14
C SER A 22 -5.83 7.07 -3.22
N ALA A 23 -6.95 7.56 -2.71
CA ALA A 23 -7.26 8.99 -2.68
C ALA A 23 -6.29 9.76 -1.76
N VAL A 24 -6.01 9.22 -0.57
CA VAL A 24 -5.04 9.81 0.38
C VAL A 24 -3.64 9.86 -0.23
N LEU A 25 -3.18 8.77 -0.83
CA LEU A 25 -1.88 8.70 -1.50
C LEU A 25 -1.80 9.69 -2.67
N ASN A 26 -2.84 9.77 -3.49
CA ASN A 26 -2.89 10.70 -4.62
C ASN A 26 -2.82 12.16 -4.14
N THR A 27 -3.51 12.50 -3.06
CA THR A 27 -3.46 13.84 -2.47
C THR A 27 -2.06 14.18 -1.99
N ASN A 28 -1.39 13.25 -1.32
CA ASN A 28 -0.01 13.45 -0.86
C ASN A 28 0.99 13.53 -2.01
N LEU A 29 0.83 12.72 -3.05
CA LEU A 29 1.65 12.79 -4.26
C LEU A 29 1.54 14.14 -4.97
N LYS A 30 0.33 14.68 -5.07
CA LYS A 30 0.10 16.01 -5.65
C LYS A 30 0.82 17.13 -4.88
N LYS A 31 0.88 17.04 -3.55
CA LYS A 31 1.63 17.99 -2.72
C LYS A 31 3.14 18.02 -3.05
N HIS A 32 3.68 16.93 -3.55
CA HIS A 32 5.08 16.79 -3.92
C HIS A 32 5.32 16.85 -5.44
N ASN A 33 4.34 17.35 -6.21
CA ASN A 33 4.39 17.42 -7.68
C ASN A 33 4.67 16.08 -8.37
N ALA A 34 4.33 14.98 -7.73
CA ALA A 34 4.52 13.65 -8.27
C ALA A 34 3.22 13.11 -8.87
N LYS A 35 3.34 12.47 -10.04
CA LYS A 35 2.22 11.83 -10.73
C LYS A 35 2.49 10.33 -10.84
N ILE A 36 1.59 9.54 -10.31
CA ILE A 36 1.58 8.09 -10.49
C ILE A 36 0.28 7.69 -11.18
N ASN A 37 0.39 6.75 -12.11
CA ASN A 37 -0.77 6.21 -12.81
C ASN A 37 -1.78 5.61 -11.81
N LYS A 38 -3.06 5.87 -12.02
CA LYS A 38 -4.15 5.38 -11.15
C LYS A 38 -4.11 3.86 -10.92
N ALA A 39 -3.79 3.08 -11.96
CA ALA A 39 -3.69 1.62 -11.85
C ALA A 39 -2.54 1.20 -10.91
N ARG A 40 -1.40 1.87 -10.99
CA ARG A 40 -0.26 1.65 -10.08
C ARG A 40 -0.59 2.08 -8.65
N LEU A 41 -1.23 3.23 -8.51
CA LEU A 41 -1.66 3.75 -7.21
C LEU A 41 -2.64 2.79 -6.52
N LYS A 42 -3.59 2.25 -7.27
CA LYS A 42 -4.52 1.23 -6.78
C LYS A 42 -3.77 -0.04 -6.34
N LEU A 43 -2.79 -0.48 -7.12
CA LEU A 43 -2.00 -1.66 -6.78
C LEU A 43 -1.16 -1.43 -5.52
N ILE A 44 -0.53 -0.27 -5.37
CA ILE A 44 0.19 0.12 -4.15
C ILE A 44 -0.74 0.06 -2.94
N SER A 45 -1.94 0.62 -3.06
CA SER A 45 -2.94 0.59 -1.99
C SER A 45 -3.34 -0.83 -1.61
N MET A 46 -3.51 -1.71 -2.59
CA MET A 46 -3.81 -3.13 -2.36
C MET A 46 -2.66 -3.84 -1.64
N VAL A 47 -1.41 -3.56 -2.02
CA VAL A 47 -0.22 -4.12 -1.37
C VAL A 47 -0.13 -3.66 0.08
N ILE A 48 -0.34 -2.38 0.36
CA ILE A 48 -0.31 -1.83 1.73
C ILE A 48 -1.38 -2.52 2.59
N LEU A 49 -2.61 -2.64 2.10
CA LEU A 49 -3.69 -3.30 2.83
C LEU A 49 -3.41 -4.80 3.04
N ALA A 50 -2.85 -5.48 2.04
CA ALA A 50 -2.45 -6.87 2.15
C ALA A 50 -1.33 -7.05 3.17
N LEU A 51 -0.32 -6.15 3.18
CA LEU A 51 0.75 -6.17 4.17
C LEU A 51 0.22 -6.01 5.59
N CYS A 52 -0.70 -5.08 5.81
CA CYS A 52 -1.36 -4.91 7.11
C CYS A 52 -2.13 -6.17 7.55
N LYS A 53 -2.69 -6.90 6.60
CA LYS A 53 -3.48 -8.10 6.87
C LYS A 53 -2.61 -9.33 7.15
N VAL A 54 -1.57 -9.57 6.35
CA VAL A 54 -0.74 -10.78 6.45
C VAL A 54 0.48 -10.61 7.33
N GLN A 55 0.90 -9.36 7.60
CA GLN A 55 2.03 -9.01 8.48
C GLN A 55 3.35 -9.70 8.14
N THR A 56 3.54 -10.06 6.88
CA THR A 56 4.78 -10.69 6.38
C THR A 56 5.01 -10.30 4.93
N VAL A 57 6.27 -10.19 4.53
CA VAL A 57 6.64 -9.85 3.14
C VAL A 57 6.71 -11.14 2.32
N SER A 58 5.58 -11.54 1.75
CA SER A 58 5.46 -12.70 0.88
C SER A 58 4.53 -12.37 -0.28
N PHE A 59 5.04 -12.37 -1.49
CA PHE A 59 4.25 -12.05 -2.68
C PHE A 59 3.08 -13.00 -2.89
N HIS A 60 3.29 -14.28 -2.58
CA HIS A 60 2.23 -15.27 -2.67
C HIS A 60 1.08 -14.99 -1.69
N LYS A 61 1.41 -14.67 -0.44
CA LYS A 61 0.42 -14.30 0.57
C LYS A 61 -0.28 -12.98 0.23
N PHE A 62 0.44 -12.00 -0.34
CA PHE A 62 -0.17 -10.76 -0.81
C PHE A 62 -1.18 -11.02 -1.92
N ALA A 63 -0.82 -11.84 -2.90
CA ALA A 63 -1.70 -12.19 -4.01
C ALA A 63 -2.99 -12.87 -3.54
N MET A 64 -2.90 -13.74 -2.55
CA MET A 64 -4.06 -14.38 -1.91
C MET A 64 -4.90 -13.40 -1.09
N ALA A 65 -4.27 -12.40 -0.48
CA ALA A 65 -4.96 -11.38 0.32
C ALA A 65 -5.58 -10.27 -0.53
N PHE A 66 -5.24 -10.19 -1.81
CA PHE A 66 -5.83 -9.21 -2.71
C PHE A 66 -7.32 -9.49 -2.92
N GLU A 67 -8.12 -8.49 -2.62
CA GLU A 67 -9.55 -8.53 -2.86
C GLU A 67 -9.85 -8.05 -4.28
N SER A 68 -9.40 -8.81 -5.26
CA SER A 68 -9.67 -8.53 -6.65
C SER A 68 -10.53 -9.65 -7.24
N LYS A 69 -11.23 -9.34 -8.32
CA LYS A 69 -11.98 -10.33 -9.10
C LYS A 69 -11.07 -11.33 -9.82
N SER A 70 -9.78 -11.03 -9.87
CA SER A 70 -8.75 -11.89 -10.48
C SER A 70 -8.36 -13.00 -9.52
N ASN A 71 -7.97 -14.14 -10.06
CA ASN A 71 -7.41 -15.23 -9.26
C ASN A 71 -6.04 -14.85 -8.67
N ALA A 72 -5.58 -15.61 -7.67
CA ALA A 72 -4.33 -15.35 -6.97
C ALA A 72 -3.10 -15.36 -7.89
N ASP A 73 -3.07 -16.25 -8.90
CA ASP A 73 -1.95 -16.35 -9.84
C ASP A 73 -1.83 -15.11 -10.73
N SER A 74 -2.96 -14.60 -11.21
CA SER A 74 -2.99 -13.35 -11.99
C SER A 74 -2.54 -12.15 -11.15
N SER A 75 -2.95 -12.11 -9.89
CA SER A 75 -2.57 -11.08 -8.93
C SER A 75 -1.07 -11.16 -8.61
N LEU A 76 -0.54 -12.37 -8.45
CA LEU A 76 0.89 -12.60 -8.21
C LEU A 76 1.74 -12.12 -9.40
N ARG A 77 1.36 -12.48 -10.62
CA ARG A 77 2.06 -12.04 -11.84
C ARG A 77 2.01 -10.51 -12.01
N ARG A 78 0.88 -9.91 -11.69
CA ARG A 78 0.73 -8.45 -11.73
C ARG A 78 1.64 -7.77 -10.72
N LEU A 79 1.71 -8.30 -9.50
CA LEU A 79 2.60 -7.81 -8.44
C LEU A 79 4.07 -7.94 -8.83
N GLN A 80 4.47 -9.10 -9.35
CA GLN A 80 5.84 -9.33 -9.81
C GLN A 80 6.26 -8.36 -10.92
N ARG A 81 5.40 -8.12 -11.92
CA ARG A 81 5.66 -7.12 -12.98
C ARG A 81 5.77 -5.72 -12.42
N PHE A 82 4.93 -5.39 -11.45
CA PHE A 82 4.98 -4.09 -10.80
C PHE A 82 6.31 -3.87 -10.07
N ILE A 83 6.74 -4.83 -9.26
CA ILE A 83 7.99 -4.74 -8.50
C ILE A 83 9.21 -4.70 -9.44
N ALA A 84 9.18 -5.45 -10.54
CA ALA A 84 10.29 -5.49 -11.49
C ALA A 84 10.41 -4.23 -12.37
N GLY A 85 9.29 -3.59 -12.67
CA GLY A 85 9.24 -2.50 -13.66
C GLY A 85 8.90 -1.12 -13.11
N PHE A 86 8.67 -0.99 -11.80
CA PHE A 86 8.29 0.28 -11.19
C PHE A 86 9.33 0.74 -10.18
N ASP A 87 10.05 1.77 -10.56
CA ASP A 87 10.98 2.45 -9.65
C ASP A 87 10.27 3.58 -8.92
N LEU A 88 10.31 3.53 -7.60
CA LEU A 88 9.75 4.56 -6.74
C LEU A 88 10.91 5.31 -6.07
N CYS A 89 10.99 6.61 -6.33
CA CYS A 89 12.01 7.46 -5.74
C CYS A 89 11.96 7.42 -4.20
N SER A 90 13.05 7.02 -3.57
CA SER A 90 13.14 6.92 -2.11
C SER A 90 12.87 8.24 -1.40
N ASP A 91 13.30 9.36 -1.98
CA ASP A 91 13.05 10.70 -1.45
C ASP A 91 11.55 11.03 -1.44
N LEU A 92 10.84 10.66 -2.49
CA LEU A 92 9.38 10.81 -2.56
C LEU A 92 8.68 9.98 -1.49
N ILE A 93 9.11 8.73 -1.30
CA ILE A 93 8.56 7.84 -0.26
C ILE A 93 8.78 8.46 1.12
N ALA A 94 9.99 8.94 1.40
CA ALA A 94 10.32 9.56 2.67
C ALA A 94 9.46 10.81 2.94
N LYS A 95 9.25 11.66 1.94
CA LYS A 95 8.38 12.83 2.04
C LYS A 95 6.93 12.47 2.32
N ILE A 96 6.41 11.44 1.67
CA ILE A 96 5.04 10.95 1.90
C ILE A 96 4.90 10.42 3.33
N ILE A 97 5.82 9.56 3.76
CA ILE A 97 5.79 8.98 5.12
C ILE A 97 5.89 10.09 6.16
N PHE A 98 6.81 11.03 5.98
CA PHE A 98 6.94 12.17 6.90
C PHE A 98 5.67 13.01 6.96
N GLY A 99 5.01 13.23 5.80
CA GLY A 99 3.74 13.95 5.72
C GLY A 99 2.58 13.24 6.45
N LEU A 100 2.62 11.92 6.53
CA LEU A 100 1.59 11.10 7.19
C LEU A 100 1.80 10.97 8.72
N LEU A 101 2.96 11.35 9.23
CA LEU A 101 3.20 11.29 10.67
C LEU A 101 2.27 12.27 11.42
N PRO A 102 1.57 11.80 12.45
CA PRO A 102 0.64 12.65 13.22
C PRO A 102 1.37 13.72 14.01
N GLU A 103 2.57 13.42 14.49
CA GLU A 103 3.38 14.30 15.30
C GLU A 103 4.76 14.46 14.67
N LYS A 104 5.20 15.71 14.45
CA LYS A 104 6.46 16.03 13.78
C LYS A 104 7.50 16.64 14.70
N THR A 105 7.14 16.86 15.97
CA THR A 105 8.02 17.37 17.01
C THR A 105 8.61 16.20 17.80
N ASN A 106 9.89 16.31 18.18
CA ASN A 106 10.59 15.30 18.96
C ASN A 106 10.69 13.90 18.31
N LEU A 107 10.82 13.86 17.01
CA LEU A 107 11.01 12.60 16.28
C LEU A 107 12.35 11.97 16.66
N LYS A 108 12.31 10.70 17.06
CA LYS A 108 13.50 9.87 17.22
C LYS A 108 13.63 8.95 16.01
N ILE A 109 14.69 9.11 15.25
CA ILE A 109 15.00 8.25 14.11
C ILE A 109 15.96 7.16 14.58
N VAL A 110 15.52 5.91 14.49
CA VAL A 110 16.34 4.74 14.77
C VAL A 110 16.70 4.08 13.45
N ILE A 111 17.99 3.97 13.19
CA ILE A 111 18.51 3.30 11.99
C ILE A 111 19.06 1.96 12.42
N ASP A 112 18.42 0.89 11.98
CA ASP A 112 18.95 -0.47 12.13
C ASP A 112 19.85 -0.79 10.95
N ARG A 113 21.08 -1.20 11.26
CA ARG A 113 22.07 -1.56 10.25
C ARG A 113 21.97 -3.06 9.96
N THR A 114 21.22 -3.41 8.95
CA THR A 114 21.26 -4.78 8.42
C THR A 114 22.61 -5.04 7.77
N ASN A 115 23.34 -6.01 8.27
CA ASN A 115 24.65 -6.37 7.72
C ASN A 115 24.45 -7.10 6.38
N LEU A 116 24.60 -6.38 5.26
CA LEU A 116 24.47 -6.90 3.90
C LEU A 116 25.61 -7.82 3.46
N ALA A 117 26.57 -8.14 4.36
CA ALA A 117 27.71 -8.99 4.07
C ALA A 117 27.33 -10.40 3.59
N VAL A 118 26.13 -10.88 3.91
CA VAL A 118 25.61 -12.19 3.48
C VAL A 118 25.22 -12.21 1.99
N TRP A 119 24.93 -11.04 1.40
CA TRP A 119 24.51 -10.97 -0.01
C TRP A 119 25.67 -10.93 -1.00
N GLN A 120 26.84 -10.51 -0.58
CA GLN A 120 28.02 -10.43 -1.45
C GLN A 120 28.78 -11.77 -1.58
N ALA A 121 28.48 -12.76 -0.74
CA ALA A 121 29.19 -14.03 -0.74
C ALA A 121 28.64 -15.09 -1.74
N LYS A 122 27.65 -14.77 -2.57
CA LYS A 122 27.00 -15.70 -3.50
C LYS A 122 27.00 -15.27 -4.97
N HIS A 123 27.85 -14.35 -5.34
CA HIS A 123 28.07 -13.98 -6.75
C HIS A 123 29.54 -13.98 -7.09
#